data_45c3a398678408b0f82ae35fe213454b
#
_entry.id   45c3a398678408b0f82ae35fe213454b
#
_cell.length_a   1.000
_cell.length_b   1.000
_cell.length_c   1.000
_cell.angle_alpha   90.00
_cell.angle_beta   90.00
_cell.angle_gamma   90.00
#
_symmetry.space_group_name_H-M   'P 1'
#
loop_
_entity.id
_entity.type
_entity.pdbx_description
1 polymer ?
#
loop_
_entity_poly.entity_id
_entity_poly.type
_entity_poly.pdbx_seq_one_letter_code
_entity_poly.pdbx_strand_id
1 'polypeptide(L)'
;MKQKALGWKIRLSEELKVNKYTYFVTFTFSPESLENLLTETKLQECNAIAGIAIRRFLERWRKKYKKSLRHWLITELGQESSERIHLHGIIFSQFEITKEEFENIWRYGNVSIGDYCNERTINYIAKYVTKIDTKHKNYKPEIFCSSGIGSNYTKREIVQQIHTYQGEQTKEFYRFSNGTKANLPIYYRNKLFTEEEREKLWCNKLDLNKRYVLGVEIENTNTLQGEEKYFRILKNAQEKNRVLGYGDNTNEWKEKKYNVTRRMLIKNIKCDLQANHED
;
A
#
# COMPACT_ATOMS: atom_id res chain seq x y z
N MET A 1 10.06 1.19 -1.65
CA MET A 1 8.97 2.15 -1.84
C MET A 1 8.37 2.16 -3.24
N LYS A 2 9.14 2.20 -4.34
CA LYS A 2 8.59 2.15 -5.71
C LYS A 2 7.64 0.95 -5.95
N GLN A 3 7.95 -0.24 -5.43
CA GLN A 3 7.07 -1.42 -5.55
C GLN A 3 5.74 -1.23 -4.79
N LYS A 4 5.76 -0.55 -3.63
CA LYS A 4 4.54 -0.24 -2.86
C LYS A 4 3.62 0.70 -3.64
N ALA A 5 4.18 1.76 -4.24
CA ALA A 5 3.43 2.70 -5.07
C ALA A 5 2.86 2.01 -6.32
N LEU A 6 3.67 1.18 -6.99
CA LEU A 6 3.23 0.40 -8.16
C LEU A 6 2.11 -0.57 -7.79
N GLY A 7 2.23 -1.25 -6.64
CA GLY A 7 1.20 -2.14 -6.13
C GLY A 7 -0.13 -1.41 -5.87
N TRP A 8 -0.08 -0.22 -5.29
CA TRP A 8 -1.28 0.60 -5.12
C TRP A 8 -1.84 1.10 -6.45
N LYS A 9 -0.97 1.56 -7.38
CA LYS A 9 -1.40 1.95 -8.71
C LYS A 9 -2.21 0.85 -9.40
N ILE A 10 -1.70 -0.37 -9.43
CA ILE A 10 -2.38 -1.51 -10.03
C ILE A 10 -3.73 -1.78 -9.33
N ARG A 11 -3.74 -1.83 -8.01
CA ARG A 11 -4.95 -2.12 -7.23
C ARG A 11 -6.03 -1.05 -7.38
N LEU A 12 -5.64 0.22 -7.39
CA LEU A 12 -6.56 1.34 -7.61
C LEU A 12 -7.10 1.36 -9.04
N SER A 13 -6.26 1.06 -10.05
CA SER A 13 -6.72 0.93 -11.44
C SER A 13 -7.73 -0.20 -11.62
N GLU A 14 -7.54 -1.32 -10.93
CA GLU A 14 -8.52 -2.41 -10.96
C GLU A 14 -9.82 -2.06 -10.21
N GLU A 15 -9.73 -1.32 -9.10
CA GLU A 15 -10.90 -0.85 -8.37
C GLU A 15 -11.72 0.16 -9.20
N LEU A 16 -11.03 1.02 -9.97
CA LEU A 16 -11.66 1.99 -10.85
C LEU A 16 -12.61 1.33 -11.87
N LYS A 17 -12.22 0.15 -12.40
CA LYS A 17 -12.97 -0.57 -13.44
C LYS A 17 -14.33 -1.11 -13.00
N VAL A 18 -14.57 -1.25 -11.70
CA VAL A 18 -15.77 -1.89 -11.16
C VAL A 18 -16.70 -0.92 -10.42
N ASN A 19 -16.33 0.34 -10.33
CA ASN A 19 -17.14 1.36 -9.68
C ASN A 19 -17.66 2.37 -10.72
N LYS A 20 -18.94 2.68 -10.63
CA LYS A 20 -19.60 3.60 -11.57
C LYS A 20 -19.15 5.04 -11.39
N TYR A 21 -18.98 5.45 -10.12
CA TYR A 21 -18.55 6.79 -9.74
C TYR A 21 -17.27 6.72 -8.94
N THR A 22 -16.35 7.59 -9.27
CA THR A 22 -15.05 7.68 -8.60
C THR A 22 -14.70 9.16 -8.42
N TYR A 23 -14.29 9.51 -7.19
CA TYR A 23 -14.01 10.88 -6.82
C TYR A 23 -12.58 10.99 -6.32
N PHE A 24 -11.82 11.88 -6.94
CA PHE A 24 -10.57 12.35 -6.34
C PHE A 24 -10.93 13.40 -5.30
N VAL A 25 -10.63 13.13 -4.05
CA VAL A 25 -11.02 14.00 -2.93
C VAL A 25 -9.80 14.52 -2.18
N THR A 26 -9.94 15.75 -1.67
CA THR A 26 -9.05 16.30 -0.66
C THR A 26 -9.91 16.74 0.53
N PHE A 27 -9.68 16.12 1.68
CA PHE A 27 -10.28 16.53 2.95
C PHE A 27 -9.29 17.37 3.74
N THR A 28 -9.71 18.54 4.20
CA THR A 28 -8.92 19.44 5.02
C THR A 28 -9.51 19.55 6.41
N PHE A 29 -8.72 20.07 7.34
CA PHE A 29 -9.18 20.40 8.68
C PHE A 29 -9.18 21.92 8.88
N SER A 30 -10.23 22.48 9.46
CA SER A 30 -10.21 23.83 9.97
C SER A 30 -9.34 23.90 11.24
N PRO A 31 -8.74 25.06 11.57
CA PRO A 31 -7.98 25.21 12.82
C PRO A 31 -8.80 24.81 14.04
N GLU A 32 -10.02 25.26 14.13
CA GLU A 32 -10.96 24.98 15.22
C GLU A 32 -11.28 23.48 15.34
N SER A 33 -11.58 22.81 14.23
CA SER A 33 -11.88 21.37 14.23
C SER A 33 -10.66 20.54 14.66
N LEU A 34 -9.47 20.97 14.26
CA LEU A 34 -8.25 20.30 14.65
C LEU A 34 -7.96 20.46 16.14
N GLU A 35 -8.12 21.67 16.67
CA GLU A 35 -7.96 21.96 18.09
C GLU A 35 -8.98 21.20 18.96
N ASN A 36 -10.21 21.14 18.55
CA ASN A 36 -11.26 20.35 19.20
C ASN A 36 -10.92 18.85 19.23
N LEU A 37 -10.42 18.30 18.12
CA LEU A 37 -9.99 16.90 18.05
C LEU A 37 -8.79 16.65 18.97
N LEU A 38 -7.81 17.53 18.98
CA LEU A 38 -6.63 17.44 19.87
C LEU A 38 -7.05 17.41 21.34
N THR A 39 -7.92 18.35 21.73
CA THR A 39 -8.41 18.50 23.11
C THR A 39 -9.23 17.29 23.55
N GLU A 40 -10.16 16.84 22.70
CA GLU A 40 -11.05 15.73 23.00
C GLU A 40 -10.30 14.42 23.11
N THR A 41 -9.36 14.15 22.19
CA THR A 41 -8.71 12.84 22.07
C THR A 41 -7.42 12.77 22.88
N LYS A 42 -6.84 13.88 23.26
CA LYS A 42 -5.49 14.00 23.90
C LYS A 42 -4.36 13.41 23.05
N LEU A 43 -4.61 13.22 21.76
CA LEU A 43 -3.62 12.72 20.80
C LEU A 43 -2.79 13.88 20.26
N GLN A 44 -1.49 13.64 20.07
CA GLN A 44 -0.58 14.62 19.48
C GLN A 44 -0.14 14.26 18.07
N GLU A 45 -0.25 12.98 17.68
CA GLU A 45 0.14 12.52 16.34
C GLU A 45 -0.92 12.88 15.29
N CYS A 46 -0.50 13.60 14.25
CA CYS A 46 -1.37 14.02 13.15
C CYS A 46 -2.09 12.85 12.48
N ASN A 47 -1.40 11.72 12.24
CA ASN A 47 -2.00 10.55 11.62
C ASN A 47 -3.06 9.89 12.50
N ALA A 48 -2.85 9.85 13.82
CA ALA A 48 -3.84 9.31 14.76
C ALA A 48 -5.12 10.17 14.77
N ILE A 49 -4.98 11.49 14.75
CA ILE A 49 -6.11 12.44 14.66
C ILE A 49 -6.87 12.23 13.34
N ALA A 50 -6.15 12.14 12.22
CA ALA A 50 -6.73 11.85 10.92
C ALA A 50 -7.49 10.52 10.92
N GLY A 51 -6.93 9.48 11.56
CA GLY A 51 -7.57 8.17 11.71
C GLY A 51 -8.90 8.24 12.46
N ILE A 52 -8.99 9.05 13.55
CA ILE A 52 -10.25 9.27 14.26
C ILE A 52 -11.26 10.02 13.40
N ALA A 53 -10.84 11.09 12.73
CA ALA A 53 -11.71 11.86 11.85
C ALA A 53 -12.28 10.99 10.71
N ILE A 54 -11.45 10.17 10.08
CA ILE A 54 -11.88 9.22 9.04
C ILE A 54 -12.87 8.21 9.61
N ARG A 55 -12.59 7.62 10.79
CA ARG A 55 -13.49 6.67 11.42
C ARG A 55 -14.88 7.28 11.64
N ARG A 56 -14.94 8.48 12.22
CA ARG A 56 -16.18 9.21 12.46
C ARG A 56 -16.90 9.60 11.16
N PHE A 57 -16.14 9.97 10.12
CA PHE A 57 -16.70 10.20 8.78
C PHE A 57 -17.36 8.95 8.23
N LEU A 58 -16.68 7.79 8.29
CA LEU A 58 -17.21 6.52 7.81
C LEU A 58 -18.39 6.01 8.65
N GLU A 59 -18.44 6.31 9.94
CA GLU A 59 -19.58 6.01 10.81
C GLU A 59 -20.81 6.82 10.43
N ARG A 60 -20.64 8.15 10.25
CA ARG A 60 -21.72 9.03 9.77
C ARG A 60 -22.23 8.61 8.39
N TRP A 61 -21.29 8.22 7.52
CA TRP A 61 -21.65 7.68 6.20
C TRP A 61 -22.53 6.44 6.33
N ARG A 62 -22.10 5.42 7.10
CA ARG A 62 -22.88 4.19 7.32
C ARG A 62 -24.23 4.47 7.96
N LYS A 63 -24.30 5.43 8.87
CA LYS A 63 -25.57 5.84 9.48
C LYS A 63 -26.53 6.40 8.45
N LYS A 64 -26.05 7.22 7.51
CA LYS A 64 -26.88 7.85 6.44
C LYS A 64 -27.27 6.85 5.37
N TYR A 65 -26.31 6.15 4.79
CA TYR A 65 -26.52 5.34 3.57
C TYR A 65 -26.71 3.84 3.84
N LYS A 66 -26.58 3.38 5.08
CA LYS A 66 -26.65 1.96 5.48
C LYS A 66 -25.64 1.04 4.75
N LYS A 67 -24.64 1.63 4.13
CA LYS A 67 -23.57 0.93 3.36
C LYS A 67 -22.21 1.51 3.71
N SER A 68 -21.18 0.67 3.62
CA SER A 68 -19.79 1.11 3.78
C SER A 68 -19.33 1.88 2.54
N LEU A 69 -18.59 2.96 2.75
CA LEU A 69 -17.96 3.74 1.68
C LEU A 69 -16.62 3.09 1.31
N ARG A 70 -16.43 2.78 0.04
CA ARG A 70 -15.14 2.32 -0.45
C ARG A 70 -14.21 3.50 -0.67
N HIS A 71 -13.04 3.43 -0.06
CA HIS A 71 -12.11 4.55 -0.03
C HIS A 71 -10.66 4.09 0.00
N TRP A 72 -9.81 4.94 -0.49
CA TRP A 72 -8.37 4.91 -0.30
C TRP A 72 -7.90 6.35 -0.08
N LEU A 73 -7.42 6.65 1.12
CA LEU A 73 -7.01 7.98 1.55
C LEU A 73 -5.57 7.92 2.06
N ILE A 74 -4.81 8.97 1.82
CA ILE A 74 -3.44 9.12 2.33
C ILE A 74 -3.28 10.48 2.99
N THR A 75 -2.58 10.52 4.11
CA THR A 75 -2.30 11.75 4.84
C THR A 75 -1.13 12.50 4.21
N GLU A 76 -1.18 13.82 4.26
CA GLU A 76 -0.11 14.74 3.89
C GLU A 76 -0.10 15.94 4.83
N LEU A 77 1.10 16.46 5.15
CA LEU A 77 1.23 17.76 5.82
C LEU A 77 1.36 18.87 4.78
N GLY A 78 0.66 19.99 5.02
CA GLY A 78 0.75 21.16 4.15
C GLY A 78 2.17 21.72 4.09
N GLN A 79 2.59 22.14 2.89
CA GLN A 79 3.95 22.62 2.62
C GLN A 79 4.08 24.14 2.81
N GLU A 80 2.97 24.87 2.64
CA GLU A 80 2.99 26.32 2.64
C GLU A 80 2.45 26.89 3.99
N SER A 81 1.57 27.80 4.00
CA SER A 81 1.25 28.63 5.17
C SER A 81 0.71 27.94 6.42
N SER A 82 0.26 26.71 6.36
CA SER A 82 -0.47 26.14 7.51
C SER A 82 -0.01 24.80 8.05
N GLU A 83 0.94 24.11 7.43
CA GLU A 83 1.45 22.77 7.86
C GLU A 83 0.37 21.77 8.37
N ARG A 84 -0.91 22.12 8.18
CA ARG A 84 -2.05 21.30 8.64
C ARG A 84 -2.13 19.99 7.89
N ILE A 85 -2.60 18.97 8.57
CA ILE A 85 -2.82 17.67 7.93
C ILE A 85 -3.97 17.75 6.92
N HIS A 86 -3.76 17.10 5.78
CA HIS A 86 -4.73 16.90 4.71
C HIS A 86 -4.85 15.42 4.39
N LEU A 87 -5.96 15.05 3.80
CA LEU A 87 -6.18 13.71 3.27
C LEU A 87 -6.46 13.82 1.78
N HIS A 88 -5.60 13.19 1.00
CA HIS A 88 -5.83 13.04 -0.44
C HIS A 88 -6.24 11.62 -0.75
N GLY A 89 -7.14 11.41 -1.69
CA GLY A 89 -7.48 10.04 -2.02
C GLY A 89 -8.56 9.86 -3.05
N ILE A 90 -9.03 8.61 -3.15
CA ILE A 90 -10.11 8.22 -4.05
C ILE A 90 -11.23 7.60 -3.24
N ILE A 91 -12.43 8.04 -3.53
CA ILE A 91 -13.66 7.43 -3.07
C ILE A 91 -14.36 6.78 -4.25
N PHE A 92 -14.81 5.55 -4.04
CA PHE A 92 -15.48 4.73 -5.02
C PHE A 92 -16.94 4.53 -4.62
N SER A 93 -17.87 4.71 -5.56
CA SER A 93 -19.30 4.59 -5.30
C SER A 93 -20.05 3.96 -6.48
N GLN A 94 -21.19 3.36 -6.18
CA GLN A 94 -22.14 2.87 -7.20
C GLN A 94 -23.24 3.90 -7.51
N PHE A 95 -23.31 4.98 -6.75
CA PHE A 95 -24.24 6.10 -6.94
C PHE A 95 -23.48 7.42 -6.85
N GLU A 96 -24.09 8.45 -7.42
CA GLU A 96 -23.53 9.80 -7.43
C GLU A 96 -23.55 10.41 -6.03
N ILE A 97 -22.50 11.15 -5.70
CA ILE A 97 -22.32 11.83 -4.42
C ILE A 97 -21.95 13.28 -4.74
N THR A 98 -22.68 14.21 -4.19
CA THR A 98 -22.41 15.64 -4.38
C THR A 98 -21.29 16.12 -3.42
N LYS A 99 -20.69 17.25 -3.75
CA LYS A 99 -19.72 17.91 -2.87
C LYS A 99 -20.34 18.26 -1.52
N GLU A 100 -21.56 18.79 -1.54
CA GLU A 100 -22.30 19.15 -0.34
C GLU A 100 -22.55 17.93 0.58
N GLU A 101 -22.84 16.76 0.00
CA GLU A 101 -22.98 15.54 0.79
C GLU A 101 -21.69 15.13 1.48
N PHE A 102 -20.54 15.27 0.80
CA PHE A 102 -19.24 15.01 1.42
C PHE A 102 -18.98 16.01 2.56
N GLU A 103 -19.21 17.29 2.36
CA GLU A 103 -19.01 18.35 3.36
C GLU A 103 -19.90 18.12 4.60
N ASN A 104 -21.17 17.80 4.38
CA ASN A 104 -22.15 17.52 5.44
C ASN A 104 -21.77 16.30 6.31
N ILE A 105 -21.02 15.34 5.74
CA ILE A 105 -20.57 14.15 6.45
C ILE A 105 -19.17 14.34 7.02
N TRP A 106 -18.26 15.02 6.32
CA TRP A 106 -16.89 15.26 6.78
C TRP A 106 -16.85 16.10 8.05
N ARG A 107 -17.39 17.30 8.05
CA ARG A 107 -17.58 18.20 9.20
C ARG A 107 -16.32 18.73 9.88
N TYR A 108 -15.14 18.49 9.35
CA TYR A 108 -13.89 18.94 9.97
C TYR A 108 -13.20 20.06 9.20
N GLY A 109 -13.72 20.43 8.04
CA GLY A 109 -13.17 21.47 7.19
C GLY A 109 -13.67 21.30 5.76
N ASN A 110 -12.96 21.87 4.81
CA ASN A 110 -13.38 21.87 3.40
C ASN A 110 -13.15 20.52 2.74
N VAL A 111 -14.01 20.23 1.76
CA VAL A 111 -13.85 19.10 0.85
C VAL A 111 -13.66 19.65 -0.57
N SER A 112 -12.57 19.26 -1.22
CA SER A 112 -12.39 19.51 -2.64
C SER A 112 -12.57 18.20 -3.41
N ILE A 113 -13.27 18.27 -4.54
CA ILE A 113 -13.47 17.15 -5.46
C ILE A 113 -12.86 17.55 -6.80
N GLY A 114 -11.99 16.73 -7.34
CA GLY A 114 -11.43 16.92 -8.69
C GLY A 114 -12.49 16.64 -9.76
N ASP A 115 -12.38 17.34 -10.89
CA ASP A 115 -13.34 17.27 -11.99
C ASP A 115 -13.45 15.86 -12.59
N TYR A 116 -12.40 15.06 -12.47
CA TYR A 116 -12.38 13.68 -12.95
C TYR A 116 -11.46 12.80 -12.10
N CYS A 117 -11.77 11.50 -12.12
CA CYS A 117 -10.91 10.47 -11.53
C CYS A 117 -10.67 9.35 -12.55
N ASN A 118 -9.46 9.26 -13.06
CA ASN A 118 -9.04 8.29 -14.07
C ASN A 118 -7.64 7.74 -13.79
N GLU A 119 -7.05 6.99 -14.72
CA GLU A 119 -5.69 6.43 -14.56
C GLU A 119 -4.61 7.51 -14.34
N ARG A 120 -4.77 8.74 -14.87
CA ARG A 120 -3.85 9.85 -14.61
C ARG A 120 -3.92 10.30 -13.16
N THR A 121 -5.14 10.37 -12.61
CA THR A 121 -5.39 10.66 -11.19
C THR A 121 -4.75 9.59 -10.29
N ILE A 122 -4.87 8.31 -10.65
CA ILE A 122 -4.21 7.21 -9.93
C ILE A 122 -2.68 7.37 -9.96
N ASN A 123 -2.11 7.73 -11.11
CA ASN A 123 -0.67 7.99 -11.22
C ASN A 123 -0.23 9.16 -10.33
N TYR A 124 -1.04 10.21 -10.26
CA TYR A 124 -0.80 11.35 -9.38
C TYR A 124 -0.84 10.96 -7.91
N ILE A 125 -1.89 10.26 -7.49
CA ILE A 125 -2.05 9.79 -6.09
C ILE A 125 -0.94 8.83 -5.69
N ALA A 126 -0.53 7.92 -6.57
CA ALA A 126 0.55 6.97 -6.28
C ALA A 126 1.87 7.66 -5.94
N LYS A 127 2.10 8.92 -6.37
CA LYS A 127 3.26 9.71 -5.97
C LYS A 127 3.28 10.01 -4.47
N TYR A 128 2.12 10.22 -3.86
CA TYR A 128 2.03 10.47 -2.41
C TYR A 128 2.53 9.30 -1.57
N VAL A 129 2.39 8.07 -2.08
CA VAL A 129 2.90 6.86 -1.38
C VAL A 129 4.43 6.88 -1.25
N THR A 130 5.11 7.60 -2.14
CA THR A 130 6.58 7.69 -2.19
C THR A 130 7.08 9.13 -2.05
N LYS A 131 6.18 10.09 -1.85
CA LYS A 131 6.56 11.49 -1.66
C LYS A 131 7.38 11.61 -0.38
N ILE A 132 8.55 12.24 -0.51
CA ILE A 132 9.37 12.61 0.62
C ILE A 132 8.94 14.01 1.03
N ASP A 133 8.56 14.16 2.26
CA ASP A 133 8.37 15.46 2.85
C ASP A 133 9.72 16.01 3.28
N THR A 134 10.30 16.90 2.47
CA THR A 134 11.62 17.49 2.74
C THR A 134 11.57 18.49 3.91
N LYS A 135 10.40 19.07 4.15
CA LYS A 135 10.16 20.01 5.25
C LYS A 135 9.97 19.28 6.58
N HIS A 136 9.20 18.18 6.56
CA HIS A 136 8.85 17.37 7.72
C HIS A 136 9.53 15.99 7.63
N LYS A 137 10.84 15.95 7.80
CA LYS A 137 11.68 14.75 7.57
C LYS A 137 11.25 13.50 8.34
N ASN A 138 10.63 13.67 9.50
CA ASN A 138 10.17 12.56 10.34
C ASN A 138 8.72 12.14 10.06
N TYR A 139 8.00 12.91 9.26
CA TYR A 139 6.62 12.60 8.95
C TYR A 139 6.52 11.46 7.93
N LYS A 140 5.73 10.45 8.25
CA LYS A 140 5.43 9.32 7.37
C LYS A 140 3.96 9.32 7.02
N PRO A 141 3.59 9.54 5.75
CA PRO A 141 2.20 9.45 5.32
C PRO A 141 1.58 8.10 5.66
N GLU A 142 0.35 8.11 6.15
CA GLU A 142 -0.42 6.91 6.47
C GLU A 142 -1.55 6.71 5.47
N ILE A 143 -1.81 5.44 5.12
CA ILE A 143 -2.85 5.07 4.17
C ILE A 143 -4.02 4.45 4.93
N PHE A 144 -5.18 5.05 4.79
CA PHE A 144 -6.46 4.55 5.28
C PHE A 144 -7.27 4.05 4.09
N CYS A 145 -7.57 2.77 4.04
CA CYS A 145 -8.30 2.22 2.91
C CYS A 145 -9.28 1.10 3.30
N SER A 146 -10.30 0.95 2.49
CA SER A 146 -11.21 -0.19 2.60
C SER A 146 -10.46 -1.50 2.37
N SER A 147 -10.85 -2.55 3.08
CA SER A 147 -10.31 -3.89 2.84
C SER A 147 -10.62 -4.34 1.40
N GLY A 148 -9.70 -5.09 0.82
CA GLY A 148 -9.91 -5.70 -0.49
C GLY A 148 -9.95 -4.71 -1.68
N ILE A 149 -9.38 -3.49 -1.59
CA ILE A 149 -9.22 -2.62 -2.76
C ILE A 149 -8.51 -3.37 -3.89
N GLY A 150 -9.13 -3.38 -5.09
CA GLY A 150 -8.64 -4.07 -6.28
C GLY A 150 -8.79 -5.59 -6.26
N SER A 151 -9.47 -6.18 -5.27
CA SER A 151 -9.62 -7.64 -5.15
C SER A 151 -10.42 -8.29 -6.29
N ASN A 152 -11.20 -7.51 -7.03
CA ASN A 152 -11.91 -7.96 -8.22
C ASN A 152 -10.98 -8.57 -9.27
N TYR A 153 -9.73 -8.12 -9.34
CA TYR A 153 -8.73 -8.71 -10.25
C TYR A 153 -8.56 -10.20 -10.02
N THR A 154 -8.28 -10.61 -8.78
CA THR A 154 -7.98 -12.01 -8.45
C THR A 154 -9.20 -12.92 -8.40
N LYS A 155 -10.41 -12.37 -8.53
CA LYS A 155 -11.67 -13.14 -8.57
C LYS A 155 -12.08 -13.57 -9.97
N ARG A 156 -11.48 -12.99 -11.01
CA ARG A 156 -11.78 -13.33 -12.40
C ARG A 156 -11.17 -14.67 -12.77
N GLU A 157 -11.94 -15.60 -13.30
CA GLU A 157 -11.50 -16.93 -13.72
C GLU A 157 -10.31 -16.87 -14.67
N ILE A 158 -10.39 -16.02 -15.68
CA ILE A 158 -9.29 -15.82 -16.63
C ILE A 158 -7.98 -15.39 -15.96
N VAL A 159 -8.05 -14.60 -14.89
CA VAL A 159 -6.87 -14.20 -14.13
C VAL A 159 -6.29 -15.36 -13.33
N GLN A 160 -7.15 -16.18 -12.72
CA GLN A 160 -6.74 -17.38 -12.01
C GLN A 160 -6.07 -18.38 -12.95
N GLN A 161 -6.62 -18.58 -14.15
CA GLN A 161 -6.02 -19.42 -15.18
C GLN A 161 -4.66 -18.89 -15.66
N ILE A 162 -4.54 -17.56 -15.92
CA ILE A 162 -3.28 -16.94 -16.34
C ILE A 162 -2.17 -17.11 -15.30
N HIS A 163 -2.52 -17.06 -14.03
CA HIS A 163 -1.58 -17.12 -12.90
C HIS A 163 -1.53 -18.50 -12.22
N THR A 164 -2.08 -19.54 -12.85
CA THR A 164 -1.92 -20.89 -12.34
C THR A 164 -0.44 -21.23 -12.19
N TYR A 165 -0.07 -21.85 -11.07
CA TYR A 165 1.30 -22.27 -10.82
C TYR A 165 1.75 -23.32 -11.86
N GLN A 166 2.84 -23.04 -12.54
CA GLN A 166 3.46 -23.87 -13.59
C GLN A 166 4.99 -23.94 -13.43
N GLY A 167 5.47 -24.04 -12.18
CA GLY A 167 6.89 -24.03 -11.89
C GLY A 167 7.56 -22.74 -12.38
N GLU A 168 8.64 -22.89 -13.14
CA GLU A 168 9.41 -21.76 -13.70
C GLU A 168 8.62 -20.91 -14.72
N GLN A 169 7.61 -21.50 -15.38
CA GLN A 169 6.79 -20.82 -16.39
C GLN A 169 5.65 -20.00 -15.78
N THR A 170 5.53 -19.98 -14.47
CA THR A 170 4.48 -19.25 -13.76
C THR A 170 4.53 -17.75 -14.05
N LYS A 171 3.39 -17.19 -14.46
CA LYS A 171 3.31 -15.77 -14.80
C LYS A 171 3.09 -14.92 -13.56
N GLU A 172 4.14 -14.33 -13.02
CA GLU A 172 4.12 -13.43 -11.86
C GLU A 172 4.07 -11.94 -12.23
N PHE A 173 3.46 -11.57 -13.35
CA PHE A 173 3.37 -10.18 -13.79
C PHE A 173 1.92 -9.76 -14.07
N TYR A 174 1.64 -8.50 -13.78
CA TYR A 174 0.43 -7.80 -14.21
C TYR A 174 0.69 -7.14 -15.55
N ARG A 175 -0.28 -7.18 -16.47
CA ARG A 175 -0.22 -6.49 -17.76
C ARG A 175 -1.19 -5.32 -17.75
N PHE A 176 -0.65 -4.12 -17.98
CA PHE A 176 -1.46 -2.92 -18.18
C PHE A 176 -2.16 -2.92 -19.55
N SER A 177 -3.18 -2.06 -19.71
CA SER A 177 -3.91 -1.88 -20.98
C SER A 177 -3.01 -1.49 -22.16
N ASN A 178 -1.93 -0.78 -21.91
CA ASN A 178 -0.93 -0.42 -22.90
C ASN A 178 0.09 -1.53 -23.21
N GLY A 179 -0.12 -2.75 -22.71
CA GLY A 179 0.77 -3.89 -22.90
C GLY A 179 1.99 -3.96 -21.98
N THR A 180 2.30 -2.90 -21.24
CA THR A 180 3.43 -2.87 -20.31
C THR A 180 3.23 -3.91 -19.20
N LYS A 181 4.31 -4.62 -18.85
CA LYS A 181 4.32 -5.60 -17.76
C LYS A 181 4.90 -4.98 -16.48
N ALA A 182 4.35 -5.36 -15.35
CA ALA A 182 4.84 -5.04 -14.02
C ALA A 182 4.72 -6.25 -13.10
N ASN A 183 5.57 -6.35 -12.09
CA ASN A 183 5.46 -7.41 -11.10
C ASN A 183 4.09 -7.38 -10.42
N LEU A 184 3.51 -8.55 -10.18
CA LEU A 184 2.28 -8.66 -9.41
C LEU A 184 2.46 -8.01 -8.02
N PRO A 185 1.52 -7.17 -7.58
CA PRO A 185 1.49 -6.70 -6.21
C PRO A 185 1.51 -7.87 -5.22
N ILE A 186 2.20 -7.71 -4.09
CA ILE A 186 2.26 -8.73 -3.02
C ILE A 186 0.84 -9.16 -2.62
N TYR A 187 -0.10 -8.23 -2.57
CA TYR A 187 -1.50 -8.52 -2.28
C TYR A 187 -2.11 -9.53 -3.26
N TYR A 188 -1.82 -9.42 -4.56
CA TYR A 188 -2.32 -10.38 -5.57
C TYR A 188 -1.56 -11.70 -5.52
N ARG A 189 -0.24 -11.65 -5.32
CA ARG A 189 0.56 -12.88 -5.14
C ARG A 189 0.03 -13.73 -3.98
N ASN A 190 -0.29 -13.08 -2.85
CA ASN A 190 -0.83 -13.78 -1.68
C ASN A 190 -2.26 -14.31 -1.88
N LYS A 191 -2.98 -13.83 -2.87
CA LYS A 191 -4.34 -14.30 -3.22
C LYS A 191 -4.35 -15.36 -4.31
N LEU A 192 -3.39 -15.34 -5.21
CA LEU A 192 -3.30 -16.22 -6.39
C LEU A 192 -2.46 -17.47 -6.13
N PHE A 193 -1.47 -17.38 -5.25
CA PHE A 193 -0.57 -18.47 -4.95
C PHE A 193 -0.64 -18.85 -3.47
N THR A 194 -0.57 -20.15 -3.20
CA THR A 194 -0.40 -20.69 -1.85
C THR A 194 0.96 -20.27 -1.27
N GLU A 195 1.16 -20.49 0.02
CA GLU A 195 2.46 -20.20 0.65
C GLU A 195 3.56 -21.06 0.07
N GLU A 196 3.28 -22.34 -0.11
CA GLU A 196 4.22 -23.31 -0.71
C GLU A 196 4.60 -22.94 -2.15
N GLU A 197 3.63 -22.56 -2.99
CA GLU A 197 3.91 -22.11 -4.35
C GLU A 197 4.78 -20.84 -4.37
N ARG A 198 4.52 -19.90 -3.46
CA ARG A 198 5.31 -18.66 -3.35
C ARG A 198 6.75 -18.94 -2.92
N GLU A 199 6.94 -19.93 -2.04
CA GLU A 199 8.28 -20.37 -1.63
C GLU A 199 9.02 -21.02 -2.80
N LYS A 200 8.39 -21.92 -3.53
CA LYS A 200 8.96 -22.53 -4.74
C LYS A 200 9.34 -21.47 -5.78
N LEU A 201 8.46 -20.50 -6.04
CA LEU A 201 8.75 -19.37 -6.95
C LEU A 201 9.90 -18.50 -6.46
N TRP A 202 10.09 -18.38 -5.17
CA TRP A 202 11.23 -17.68 -4.58
C TRP A 202 12.53 -18.48 -4.78
N CYS A 203 12.52 -19.77 -4.51
CA CYS A 203 13.68 -20.66 -4.72
C CYS A 203 14.13 -20.64 -6.19
N ASN A 204 13.19 -20.76 -7.14
CA ASN A 204 13.51 -20.69 -8.57
C ASN A 204 14.22 -19.36 -8.93
N LYS A 205 13.85 -18.24 -8.31
CA LYS A 205 14.53 -16.96 -8.54
C LYS A 205 15.94 -16.92 -7.96
N LEU A 206 16.16 -17.58 -6.84
CA LEU A 206 17.49 -17.70 -6.25
C LEU A 206 18.39 -18.59 -7.12
N ASP A 207 17.85 -19.67 -7.66
CA ASP A 207 18.58 -20.60 -8.54
C ASP A 207 19.01 -19.93 -9.87
N LEU A 208 18.24 -18.94 -10.34
CA LEU A 208 18.61 -18.12 -11.49
C LEU A 208 19.79 -17.17 -11.23
N ASN A 209 20.33 -17.14 -10.00
CA ASN A 209 21.44 -16.27 -9.61
C ASN A 209 21.20 -14.77 -9.95
N LYS A 210 19.94 -14.36 -9.86
CA LYS A 210 19.50 -12.99 -10.13
C LYS A 210 19.01 -12.31 -8.87
N ARG A 211 19.45 -11.06 -8.66
CA ARG A 211 18.95 -10.20 -7.57
C ARG A 211 18.50 -8.87 -8.12
N TYR A 212 17.65 -8.19 -7.37
CA TYR A 212 17.05 -6.90 -7.79
C TYR A 212 17.24 -5.86 -6.70
N VAL A 213 17.83 -4.73 -7.05
CA VAL A 213 17.95 -3.57 -6.17
C VAL A 213 17.28 -2.38 -6.84
N LEU A 214 16.21 -1.85 -6.25
CA LEU A 214 15.41 -0.73 -6.79
C LEU A 214 14.95 -0.93 -8.25
N GLY A 215 14.70 -2.19 -8.66
CA GLY A 215 14.29 -2.54 -10.01
C GLY A 215 15.46 -2.73 -11.01
N VAL A 216 16.69 -2.60 -10.56
CA VAL A 216 17.86 -2.97 -11.36
C VAL A 216 18.11 -4.46 -11.19
N GLU A 217 18.09 -5.21 -12.27
CA GLU A 217 18.46 -6.63 -12.31
C GLU A 217 19.98 -6.79 -12.26
N ILE A 218 20.42 -7.69 -11.42
CA ILE A 218 21.83 -8.04 -11.25
C ILE A 218 21.96 -9.54 -11.46
N GLU A 219 22.63 -9.93 -12.50
CA GLU A 219 22.86 -11.32 -12.88
C GLU A 219 24.16 -11.86 -12.29
N ASN A 220 24.27 -13.17 -12.31
CA ASN A 220 25.47 -13.90 -11.88
C ASN A 220 25.90 -13.58 -10.44
N THR A 221 24.94 -13.42 -9.54
CA THR A 221 25.22 -13.07 -8.13
C THR A 221 25.92 -14.18 -7.33
N ASN A 222 26.14 -15.34 -7.93
CA ASN A 222 26.97 -16.43 -7.41
C ASN A 222 28.47 -16.29 -7.76
N THR A 223 28.85 -15.29 -8.55
CA THR A 223 30.25 -14.99 -8.85
C THR A 223 30.73 -13.82 -8.00
N LEU A 224 32.05 -13.76 -7.72
CA LEU A 224 32.63 -12.63 -6.97
C LEU A 224 32.30 -11.27 -7.60
N GLN A 225 32.41 -11.17 -8.92
CA GLN A 225 32.08 -9.93 -9.66
C GLN A 225 30.59 -9.56 -9.54
N GLY A 226 29.69 -10.54 -9.64
CA GLY A 226 28.25 -10.31 -9.49
C GLY A 226 27.88 -9.93 -8.07
N GLU A 227 28.52 -10.54 -7.08
CA GLU A 227 28.31 -10.21 -5.67
C GLU A 227 28.83 -8.80 -5.34
N GLU A 228 30.04 -8.44 -5.77
CA GLU A 228 30.56 -7.07 -5.63
C GLU A 228 29.67 -6.03 -6.29
N LYS A 229 29.19 -6.32 -7.52
CA LYS A 229 28.25 -5.44 -8.23
C LYS A 229 26.95 -5.28 -7.43
N TYR A 230 26.43 -6.37 -6.86
CA TYR A 230 25.23 -6.34 -6.02
C TYR A 230 25.44 -5.45 -4.79
N PHE A 231 26.48 -5.65 -4.02
CA PHE A 231 26.75 -4.86 -2.82
C PHE A 231 27.03 -3.40 -3.12
N ARG A 232 27.71 -3.09 -4.21
CA ARG A 232 27.94 -1.71 -4.67
C ARG A 232 26.63 -0.99 -4.98
N ILE A 233 25.73 -1.63 -5.75
CA ILE A 233 24.45 -1.06 -6.11
C ILE A 233 23.55 -0.93 -4.87
N LEU A 234 23.57 -1.92 -3.98
CA LEU A 234 22.83 -1.88 -2.72
C LEU A 234 23.29 -0.75 -1.82
N LYS A 235 24.60 -0.58 -1.63
CA LYS A 235 25.19 0.51 -0.84
C LYS A 235 24.82 1.88 -1.39
N ASN A 236 24.91 2.06 -2.71
CA ASN A 236 24.51 3.31 -3.38
C ASN A 236 23.01 3.59 -3.19
N ALA A 237 22.17 2.56 -3.22
CA ALA A 237 20.74 2.69 -3.00
C ALA A 237 20.41 3.05 -1.54
N GLN A 238 21.13 2.46 -0.58
CA GLN A 238 21.01 2.78 0.85
C GLN A 238 21.44 4.22 1.15
N GLU A 239 22.59 4.65 0.63
CA GLU A 239 23.08 6.01 0.77
C GLU A 239 22.10 7.03 0.17
N LYS A 240 21.59 6.76 -1.02
CA LYS A 240 20.57 7.60 -1.62
C LYS A 240 19.30 7.71 -0.75
N ASN A 241 18.86 6.60 -0.15
CA ASN A 241 17.73 6.60 0.76
C ASN A 241 18.02 7.39 2.03
N ARG A 242 19.24 7.30 2.57
CA ARG A 242 19.70 8.08 3.74
C ARG A 242 19.67 9.59 3.45
N VAL A 243 20.24 10.02 2.33
CA VAL A 243 20.24 11.42 1.89
C VAL A 243 18.82 11.95 1.70
N LEU A 244 17.93 11.11 1.17
CA LEU A 244 16.53 11.46 0.97
C LEU A 244 15.66 11.39 2.23
N GLY A 245 16.22 11.07 3.40
CA GLY A 245 15.51 11.01 4.67
C GLY A 245 14.64 9.74 4.88
N TYR A 246 14.83 8.70 4.07
CA TYR A 246 14.14 7.41 4.27
C TYR A 246 14.79 6.51 5.32
N GLY A 247 15.80 7.02 6.02
CA GLY A 247 16.63 6.24 6.94
C GLY A 247 17.75 5.50 6.21
N ASP A 248 18.63 4.90 6.97
CA ASP A 248 19.79 4.17 6.46
C ASP A 248 19.45 2.71 6.08
N ASN A 249 18.22 2.27 6.32
CA ASN A 249 17.79 0.88 6.16
C ASN A 249 18.71 -0.15 6.85
N THR A 250 19.46 0.28 7.84
CA THR A 250 20.16 -0.60 8.76
C THR A 250 19.16 -1.29 9.71
N ASN A 251 18.02 -1.72 9.22
CA ASN A 251 17.39 -2.89 9.79
C ASN A 251 18.37 -4.02 9.53
N GLU A 252 19.37 -4.11 10.41
CA GLU A 252 20.17 -5.30 10.53
C GLU A 252 19.20 -6.47 10.58
N TRP A 253 19.09 -7.18 9.47
CA TRP A 253 18.41 -8.46 9.47
C TRP A 253 19.13 -9.34 10.48
N LYS A 254 18.59 -9.39 11.69
CA LYS A 254 19.17 -10.18 12.77
C LYS A 254 18.74 -11.61 12.53
N GLU A 255 19.57 -12.36 11.85
CA GLU A 255 19.39 -13.77 11.57
C GLU A 255 19.02 -14.56 12.85
N LYS A 256 19.62 -14.23 13.97
CA LYS A 256 19.24 -14.77 15.29
C LYS A 256 17.78 -14.52 15.63
N LYS A 257 17.27 -13.29 15.40
CA LYS A 257 15.87 -12.94 15.70
C LYS A 257 14.91 -13.66 14.76
N TYR A 258 15.25 -13.74 13.47
CA TYR A 258 14.48 -14.48 12.48
C TYR A 258 14.41 -15.97 12.83
N ASN A 259 15.54 -16.61 13.13
CA ASN A 259 15.61 -18.01 13.48
C ASN A 259 14.85 -18.36 14.79
N VAL A 260 14.86 -17.45 15.78
CA VAL A 260 14.07 -17.60 17.02
C VAL A 260 12.58 -17.53 16.70
N THR A 261 12.15 -16.52 15.93
CA THR A 261 10.74 -16.36 15.54
C THR A 261 10.26 -17.56 14.71
N ARG A 262 11.08 -18.02 13.75
CA ARG A 262 10.78 -19.21 12.94
C ARG A 262 10.62 -20.47 13.80
N ARG A 263 11.50 -20.70 14.77
CA ARG A 263 11.40 -21.84 15.68
C ARG A 263 10.13 -21.78 16.54
N MET A 264 9.74 -20.61 17.02
CA MET A 264 8.49 -20.41 17.77
C MET A 264 7.28 -20.71 16.92
N LEU A 265 7.22 -20.22 15.68
CA LEU A 265 6.11 -20.49 14.75
C LEU A 265 5.98 -22.00 14.45
N ILE A 266 7.09 -22.66 14.16
CA ILE A 266 7.10 -24.12 13.91
C ILE A 266 6.65 -24.90 15.14
N LYS A 267 7.04 -24.47 16.35
CA LYS A 267 6.63 -25.10 17.60
C LYS A 267 5.13 -24.95 17.85
N ASN A 268 4.59 -23.75 17.62
CA ASN A 268 3.15 -23.48 17.78
C ASN A 268 2.30 -24.31 16.81
N ILE A 269 2.70 -24.38 15.52
CA ILE A 269 2.03 -25.23 14.52
C ILE A 269 2.03 -26.72 14.95
N LYS A 270 3.12 -27.22 15.52
CA LYS A 270 3.18 -28.61 16.02
C LYS A 270 2.27 -28.85 17.23
N CYS A 271 2.18 -27.87 18.14
CA CYS A 271 1.27 -27.96 19.28
C CYS A 271 -0.20 -27.96 18.84
N ASP A 272 -0.56 -27.09 17.87
CA ASP A 272 -1.92 -27.00 17.33
C ASP A 272 -2.32 -28.28 16.56
N LEU A 273 -1.36 -28.91 15.86
CA LEU A 273 -1.60 -30.17 15.17
C LEU A 273 -1.74 -31.37 16.14
N GLN A 274 -1.03 -31.35 17.26
CA GLN A 274 -1.18 -32.39 18.30
C GLN A 274 -2.50 -32.26 19.06
N ALA A 275 -2.93 -31.04 19.39
CA ALA A 275 -4.21 -30.79 20.05
C ALA A 275 -5.42 -31.21 19.18
N ASN A 276 -5.33 -31.12 17.86
CA ASN A 276 -6.40 -31.54 16.93
C ASN A 276 -6.39 -33.06 16.60
N HIS A 277 -5.47 -33.83 17.14
CA HIS A 277 -5.42 -35.31 17.01
C HIS A 277 -5.81 -36.06 18.27
N GLU A 278 -6.12 -35.35 19.37
CA GLU A 278 -6.54 -35.93 20.65
C GLU A 278 -8.07 -35.76 20.90
N ASP A 279 -8.82 -35.16 19.94
CA ASP A 279 -10.27 -35.13 19.88
C ASP A 279 -10.77 -36.09 18.76
#